data_ba0957f7406f51063f0e99bda3c99be0
#
_entry.id   ba0957f7406f51063f0e99bda3c99be0
#
_cell.length_a   1.000
_cell.length_b   1.000
_cell.length_c   1.000
_cell.angle_alpha   90.00
_cell.angle_beta   90.00
_cell.angle_gamma   90.00
#
_symmetry.space_group_name_H-M   'P 1'
#
loop_
_entity.id
_entity.type
_entity.pdbx_description
1 polymer ?
#
loop_
_entity_poly.entity_id
_entity_poly.type
_entity_poly.pdbx_seq_one_letter_code
_entity_poly.pdbx_strand_id
1 'polypeptide(L)'
;MTNTNKFFMSNESDPEIRGVLIKNQAVVLEPNLQQQLKQKGYGEMKQSKLFLKSFESLYLLFTGRLALFREKKNIDFDSFLKICKKQDKDILTRFLVYRDLRNRGYTVKDGLDFG
;
A
#
# COMPACT_ATOMS: atom_id res chain seq x y z
N MET A 1 -23.31 9.17 -18.24
CA MET A 1 -23.14 8.92 -17.91
C MET A 1 -23.06 8.62 -17.68
N THR A 2 -22.96 8.52 -17.44
CA THR A 2 -22.73 8.20 -17.02
C THR A 2 -22.57 7.77 -16.66
N ASN A 3 -22.59 7.72 -16.54
CA ASN A 3 -22.30 7.27 -16.02
C ASN A 3 -22.31 6.60 -15.63
N THR A 4 -22.32 6.41 -15.69
CA THR A 4 -22.20 5.69 -15.25
C THR A 4 -21.75 5.19 -15.11
N ASN A 5 -21.45 5.19 -15.26
CA ASN A 5 -20.89 4.75 -14.97
C ASN A 5 -20.40 4.87 -14.63
N LYS A 6 -20.40 5.16 -14.69
CA LYS A 6 -19.92 5.29 -14.23
C LYS A 6 -19.78 5.46 -13.42
N PHE A 7 -20.02 5.64 -13.34
CA PHE A 7 -19.88 5.54 -12.39
C PHE A 7 -19.51 4.97 -11.62
N PHE A 8 -19.67 5.24 -11.08
CA PHE A 8 -19.18 4.38 -10.04
C PHE A 8 -17.69 4.07 -10.11
N MET A 9 -17.20 4.12 -11.16
CA MET A 9 -15.80 3.82 -11.40
C MET A 9 -14.88 4.90 -10.95
N SER A 10 -15.35 6.10 -10.92
CA SER A 10 -14.51 7.24 -10.61
C SER A 10 -13.86 7.12 -9.24
N ASN A 11 -14.57 6.56 -8.27
CA ASN A 11 -14.01 6.42 -6.92
C ASN A 11 -12.84 5.48 -6.88
N GLU A 12 -12.85 4.50 -7.72
CA GLU A 12 -11.80 3.50 -7.73
C GLU A 12 -10.55 4.00 -8.42
N SER A 13 -10.71 4.97 -9.31
CA SER A 13 -9.56 5.50 -10.03
C SER A 13 -8.89 6.64 -9.29
N ASP A 14 -9.43 7.03 -8.12
CA ASP A 14 -8.95 8.20 -7.39
C ASP A 14 -8.41 7.75 -6.03
N PRO A 15 -7.10 7.54 -5.91
CA PRO A 15 -6.53 7.03 -4.66
C PRO A 15 -6.76 7.97 -3.49
N GLU A 16 -7.16 7.40 -2.37
CA GLU A 16 -7.37 8.17 -1.14
C GLU A 16 -6.07 8.49 -0.43
N ILE A 17 -5.06 7.68 -0.64
CA ILE A 17 -3.83 7.71 0.13
C ILE A 17 -2.69 8.13 -0.77
N ARG A 18 -1.95 9.14 -0.32
CA ARG A 18 -0.73 9.55 -1.02
C ARG A 18 0.45 9.20 -0.15
N GLY A 19 1.37 8.44 -0.71
CA GLY A 19 2.59 8.05 -0.04
C GLY A 19 3.80 8.52 -0.81
N VAL A 20 4.90 8.63 -0.10
CA VAL A 20 6.19 8.95 -0.73
C VAL A 20 7.13 7.80 -0.50
N LEU A 21 8.02 7.58 -1.44
CA LEU A 21 8.99 6.52 -1.35
C LEU A 21 10.27 7.08 -0.74
N ILE A 22 10.62 6.60 0.45
CA ILE A 22 11.82 7.02 1.15
C ILE A 22 12.66 5.78 1.38
N LYS A 23 13.85 5.75 0.80
CA LYS A 23 14.74 4.60 0.93
C LYS A 23 14.03 3.30 0.57
N ASN A 24 13.29 3.34 -0.53
CA ASN A 24 12.58 2.19 -1.07
C ASN A 24 11.46 1.66 -0.16
N GLN A 25 10.96 2.50 0.72
CA GLN A 25 9.84 2.16 1.60
C GLN A 25 8.76 3.21 1.45
N ALA A 26 7.50 2.77 1.41
CA ALA A 26 6.37 3.68 1.29
C ALA A 26 6.07 4.31 2.64
N VAL A 27 5.93 5.62 2.65
CA VAL A 27 5.73 6.40 3.87
C VAL A 27 4.55 7.33 3.66
N VAL A 28 3.66 7.38 4.64
CA VAL A 28 2.51 8.29 4.62
C VAL A 28 2.76 9.40 5.63
N LEU A 29 2.66 10.63 5.16
CA LEU A 29 3.01 11.80 5.98
C LEU A 29 1.81 12.56 6.52
N GLU A 30 0.64 12.40 5.91
CA GLU A 30 -0.55 13.16 6.29
C GLU A 30 -1.19 12.52 7.53
N PRO A 31 -1.32 13.28 8.64
CA PRO A 31 -1.76 12.69 9.91
C PRO A 31 -3.13 12.01 9.88
N ASN A 32 -4.10 12.58 9.18
CA ASN A 32 -5.43 11.97 9.12
C ASN A 32 -5.38 10.61 8.44
N LEU A 33 -4.58 10.51 7.37
CA LEU A 33 -4.42 9.24 6.66
C LEU A 33 -3.67 8.24 7.51
N GLN A 34 -2.66 8.71 8.25
CA GLN A 34 -1.92 7.85 9.16
C GLN A 34 -2.86 7.19 10.15
N GLN A 35 -3.75 7.98 10.74
CA GLN A 35 -4.67 7.49 11.74
C GLN A 35 -5.64 6.46 11.13
N GLN A 36 -6.19 6.77 9.97
CA GLN A 36 -7.10 5.85 9.30
C GLN A 36 -6.43 4.52 8.97
N LEU A 37 -5.19 4.59 8.49
CA LEU A 37 -4.46 3.38 8.14
C LEU A 37 -4.12 2.56 9.37
N LYS A 38 -3.71 3.22 10.46
CA LYS A 38 -3.43 2.52 11.72
C LYS A 38 -4.66 1.81 12.24
N GLN A 39 -5.81 2.44 12.16
CA GLN A 39 -7.06 1.83 12.62
C GLN A 39 -7.39 0.58 11.84
N LYS A 40 -6.96 0.53 10.59
CA LYS A 40 -7.21 -0.63 9.74
C LYS A 40 -6.09 -1.66 9.80
N GLY A 41 -5.12 -1.44 10.66
CA GLY A 41 -4.05 -2.39 10.86
C GLY A 41 -2.85 -2.25 9.95
N TYR A 42 -2.67 -1.10 9.32
CA TYR A 42 -1.53 -0.88 8.42
C TYR A 42 -0.44 -0.07 9.10
N GLY A 43 0.79 -0.46 8.80
CA GLY A 43 1.94 0.38 9.04
C GLY A 43 2.41 0.51 10.48
N GLU A 44 3.50 1.23 10.64
CA GLU A 44 4.10 1.47 11.92
C GLU A 44 4.56 2.92 11.99
N MET A 45 4.20 3.60 13.08
CA MET A 45 4.58 5.00 13.26
C MET A 45 5.98 5.10 13.80
N LYS A 46 6.78 5.96 13.17
CA LYS A 46 8.12 6.31 13.65
C LYS A 46 8.36 7.77 13.32
N GLN A 47 8.68 8.56 14.34
CA GLN A 47 9.04 9.98 14.15
C GLN A 47 8.00 10.73 13.30
N SER A 48 6.74 10.58 13.64
CA SER A 48 5.61 11.25 12.98
C SER A 48 5.39 10.82 11.54
N LYS A 49 5.99 9.71 11.12
CA LYS A 49 5.80 9.16 9.79
C LYS A 49 5.25 7.75 9.91
N LEU A 50 4.33 7.40 9.03
CA LEU A 50 3.80 6.04 8.98
C LEU A 50 4.53 5.27 7.90
N PHE A 51 5.26 4.23 8.30
CA PHE A 51 6.00 3.38 7.40
C PHE A 51 5.18 2.13 7.09
N LEU A 52 4.96 1.88 5.80
CA LEU A 52 4.21 0.71 5.36
C LEU A 52 5.19 -0.40 5.00
N LYS A 53 4.83 -1.63 5.35
CA LYS A 53 5.61 -2.77 4.91
C LYS A 53 5.44 -2.96 3.41
N SER A 54 6.38 -3.66 2.80
CA SER A 54 6.34 -3.85 1.34
C SER A 54 5.05 -4.51 0.90
N PHE A 55 4.64 -5.60 1.56
CA PHE A 55 3.42 -6.28 1.15
C PHE A 55 2.17 -5.45 1.42
N GLU A 56 2.18 -4.61 2.45
CA GLU A 56 1.07 -3.68 2.70
C GLU A 56 0.96 -2.67 1.56
N SER A 57 2.09 -2.11 1.18
CA SER A 57 2.15 -1.12 0.11
C SER A 57 1.68 -1.72 -1.21
N LEU A 58 2.15 -2.92 -1.52
CA LEU A 58 1.75 -3.61 -2.73
C LEU A 58 0.26 -3.87 -2.76
N TYR A 59 -0.31 -4.26 -1.62
CA TYR A 59 -1.74 -4.51 -1.54
C TYR A 59 -2.54 -3.23 -1.78
N LEU A 60 -2.12 -2.14 -1.16
CA LEU A 60 -2.81 -0.86 -1.33
C LEU A 60 -2.66 -0.31 -2.75
N LEU A 61 -1.51 -0.52 -3.38
CA LEU A 61 -1.32 -0.18 -4.78
C LEU A 61 -2.20 -1.05 -5.67
N PHE A 62 -2.23 -2.34 -5.38
CA PHE A 62 -3.00 -3.29 -6.18
C PHE A 62 -4.50 -2.97 -6.14
N THR A 63 -5.00 -2.54 -5.00
CA THR A 63 -6.42 -2.21 -4.85
C THR A 63 -6.73 -0.79 -5.29
N GLY A 64 -5.73 -0.05 -5.76
CA GLY A 64 -5.95 1.30 -6.26
C GLY A 64 -6.17 2.35 -5.18
N ARG A 65 -5.84 2.05 -3.94
CA ARG A 65 -6.09 2.97 -2.84
C ARG A 65 -4.89 3.84 -2.49
N LEU A 66 -3.71 3.43 -2.92
CA LEU A 66 -2.47 4.15 -2.65
C LEU A 66 -1.88 4.67 -3.96
N ALA A 67 -1.53 5.95 -3.97
CA ALA A 67 -0.70 6.53 -5.02
C ALA A 67 0.67 6.79 -4.39
N LEU A 68 1.70 6.22 -4.99
CA LEU A 68 3.06 6.30 -4.45
C LEU A 68 3.92 7.15 -5.37
N PHE A 69 4.72 8.02 -4.75
CA PHE A 69 5.52 8.99 -5.52
C PHE A 69 6.96 9.01 -5.05
N ARG A 70 7.84 9.21 -6.01
CA ARG A 70 9.24 9.55 -5.75
C ARG A 70 9.55 10.80 -6.55
N GLU A 71 9.85 11.90 -5.86
CA GLU A 71 10.20 13.16 -6.52
C GLU A 71 9.17 13.55 -7.58
N LYS A 72 7.91 13.50 -7.19
CA LYS A 72 6.77 13.86 -8.04
C LYS A 72 6.49 12.86 -9.16
N LYS A 73 7.26 11.79 -9.25
CA LYS A 73 7.01 10.73 -10.22
C LYS A 73 6.14 9.65 -9.58
N ASN A 74 5.09 9.27 -10.29
CA ASN A 74 4.23 8.18 -9.83
C ASN A 74 4.95 6.84 -9.96
N ILE A 75 4.88 6.04 -8.92
CA ILE A 75 5.47 4.71 -8.90
C ILE A 75 4.31 3.71 -8.91
N ASP A 76 4.16 2.98 -10.00
CA ASP A 76 3.06 2.03 -10.09
C ASP A 76 3.40 0.70 -9.43
N PHE A 77 2.42 -0.21 -9.42
CA PHE A 77 2.58 -1.51 -8.78
C PHE A 77 3.78 -2.28 -9.32
N ASP A 78 3.88 -2.36 -10.64
CA ASP A 78 4.97 -3.15 -11.24
C ASP A 78 6.33 -2.57 -10.91
N SER A 79 6.46 -1.27 -10.94
CA SER A 79 7.72 -0.61 -10.63
C SER A 79 8.11 -0.83 -9.18
N PHE A 80 7.13 -0.69 -8.27
CA PHE A 80 7.41 -0.90 -6.86
C PHE A 80 7.72 -2.36 -6.56
N LEU A 81 7.03 -3.28 -7.23
CA LEU A 81 7.32 -4.71 -7.07
C LEU A 81 8.77 -5.01 -7.42
N LYS A 82 9.27 -4.42 -8.50
CA LYS A 82 10.66 -4.61 -8.89
C LYS A 82 11.62 -4.09 -7.83
N ILE A 83 11.30 -2.94 -7.25
CA ILE A 83 12.11 -2.39 -6.16
C ILE A 83 12.13 -3.34 -4.98
N CYS A 84 10.97 -3.85 -4.60
CA CYS A 84 10.86 -4.76 -3.45
C CYS A 84 11.58 -6.07 -3.69
N LYS A 85 11.54 -6.60 -4.90
CA LYS A 85 12.19 -7.87 -5.22
C LYS A 85 13.69 -7.83 -5.03
N LYS A 86 14.28 -6.65 -5.19
CA LYS A 86 15.73 -6.51 -4.98
C LYS A 86 16.09 -6.71 -3.53
N GLN A 87 15.17 -6.45 -2.63
CA GLN A 87 15.43 -6.56 -1.19
C GLN A 87 14.89 -7.87 -0.62
N ASP A 88 13.86 -8.42 -1.25
CA ASP A 88 13.20 -9.62 -0.75
C ASP A 88 12.70 -10.41 -1.96
N LYS A 89 13.42 -11.46 -2.30
CA LYS A 89 13.05 -12.25 -3.48
C LYS A 89 11.70 -12.94 -3.33
N ASP A 90 11.22 -13.09 -2.09
CA ASP A 90 9.96 -13.78 -1.81
C ASP A 90 8.79 -12.79 -1.64
N ILE A 91 9.00 -11.52 -2.00
CA ILE A 91 7.97 -10.52 -1.73
C ILE A 91 6.66 -10.81 -2.46
N LEU A 92 6.71 -11.38 -3.65
CA LEU A 92 5.47 -11.68 -4.36
C LEU A 92 4.65 -12.71 -3.60
N THR A 93 5.30 -13.73 -3.07
CA THR A 93 4.61 -14.74 -2.25
C THR A 93 4.01 -14.10 -1.01
N ARG A 94 4.77 -13.23 -0.32
CA ARG A 94 4.26 -12.55 0.86
C ARG A 94 3.05 -11.67 0.51
N PHE A 95 3.13 -10.98 -0.60
CA PHE A 95 2.01 -10.15 -1.06
C PHE A 95 0.77 -11.00 -1.32
N LEU A 96 0.93 -12.12 -2.00
CA LEU A 96 -0.22 -12.97 -2.32
C LEU A 96 -0.87 -13.55 -1.07
N VAL A 97 -0.07 -13.96 -0.10
CA VAL A 97 -0.60 -14.44 1.17
C VAL A 97 -1.29 -13.30 1.92
N TYR A 98 -0.65 -12.15 1.96
CA TYR A 98 -1.23 -10.99 2.64
C TYR A 98 -2.57 -10.61 2.01
N ARG A 99 -2.62 -10.56 0.68
CA ARG A 99 -3.84 -10.25 -0.05
C ARG A 99 -4.96 -11.22 0.32
N ASP A 100 -4.65 -12.50 0.36
CA ASP A 100 -5.62 -13.51 0.71
C ASP A 100 -6.16 -13.31 2.12
N LEU A 101 -5.27 -13.04 3.06
CA LEU A 101 -5.67 -12.83 4.45
C LEU A 101 -6.54 -11.59 4.60
N ARG A 102 -6.15 -10.49 3.95
CA ARG A 102 -6.93 -9.26 4.03
C ARG A 102 -8.30 -9.43 3.40
N ASN A 103 -8.37 -10.14 2.28
CA ASN A 103 -9.65 -10.38 1.61
C ASN A 103 -10.58 -11.21 2.48
N ARG A 104 -10.03 -12.00 3.40
CA ARG A 104 -10.84 -12.77 4.34
C ARG A 104 -11.16 -11.99 5.60
N GLY A 105 -10.74 -10.74 5.67
CA GLY A 105 -11.08 -9.89 6.79
C GLY A 105 -10.09 -9.88 7.95
N TYR A 106 -8.96 -10.54 7.81
CA TYR A 106 -7.95 -10.54 8.87
C TYR A 106 -7.14 -9.25 8.84
N THR A 107 -6.76 -8.81 10.02
CA THR A 107 -5.79 -7.73 10.17
C THR A 107 -4.44 -8.38 10.40
N VAL A 108 -3.50 -8.12 9.49
CA VAL A 108 -2.19 -8.75 9.55
C VAL A 108 -1.18 -7.70 10.00
N LYS A 109 -0.51 -7.98 11.09
CA LYS A 109 0.50 -7.07 11.62
C LYS A 109 1.87 -7.72 11.53
N ASP A 110 2.65 -7.58 12.58
CA ASP A 110 3.96 -8.19 12.63
C ASP A 110 3.85 -9.69 12.46
N GLY A 111 4.91 -10.27 11.99
CA GLY A 111 5.00 -11.71 11.99
C GLY A 111 4.49 -12.40 10.76
N LEU A 112 4.23 -11.68 9.69
CA LEU A 112 3.99 -12.36 8.43
C LEU A 112 5.36 -12.83 7.93
N ASP A 113 5.79 -13.89 8.52
CA ASP A 113 7.13 -14.43 8.34
C ASP A 113 7.03 -15.84 7.80
N PHE A 114 7.67 -16.08 6.69
CA PHE A 114 7.62 -17.41 6.07
C PHE A 114 8.83 -18.24 6.37
N GLY A 115 9.68 -17.70 7.14
CA GLY A 115 10.87 -18.31 7.43
C GLY A 115 11.48 -19.03 8.14
#